data_8d659f5566551a6a8a5c9110a5804e5c
#
_entry.id   8d659f5566551a6a8a5c9110a5804e5c
#
_cell.length_a   1.000
_cell.length_b   1.000
_cell.length_c   1.000
_cell.angle_alpha   90.00
_cell.angle_beta   90.00
_cell.angle_gamma   90.00
#
_symmetry.space_group_name_H-M   'P 1'
#
loop_
_entity.id
_entity.type
_entity.pdbx_description
1 polymer ?
#
loop_
_entity_poly.entity_id
_entity_poly.type
_entity_poly.pdbx_seq_one_letter_code
_entity_poly.pdbx_strand_id
1 'polypeptide(L)' 'MIGMQERRREIAEILYFADDYVKMKPLAVRFGVSYKTIRNDVDAL' A
#
# COMPACT_ATOMS: atom_id res chain seq x y z
N MET A 1 -13.05 -3.28 6.97
CA MET A 1 -12.04 -2.20 6.79
C MET A 1 -10.84 -2.48 7.68
N ILE A 2 -9.65 -2.43 7.15
CA ILE A 2 -8.44 -2.69 7.93
C ILE A 2 -7.87 -1.38 8.47
N GLY A 3 -7.19 -1.47 9.60
CA GLY A 3 -6.53 -0.31 10.18
C GLY A 3 -5.26 0.07 9.45
N MET A 4 -4.72 1.23 9.79
CA MET A 4 -3.53 1.77 9.13
C MET A 4 -2.31 0.85 9.27
N GLN A 5 -2.08 0.31 10.45
CA GLN A 5 -0.91 -0.55 10.67
C GLN A 5 -1.01 -1.83 9.87
N GLU A 6 -2.19 -2.43 9.86
CA GLU A 6 -2.39 -3.66 9.09
C GLU A 6 -2.27 -3.39 7.59
N ARG A 7 -2.82 -2.27 7.13
CA ARG A 7 -2.69 -1.88 5.74
C ARG A 7 -1.22 -1.70 5.36
N ARG A 8 -0.45 -1.00 6.19
CA ARG A 8 0.97 -0.79 5.91
C ARG A 8 1.74 -2.09 5.89
N ARG A 9 1.41 -3.02 6.78
CA ARG A 9 2.05 -4.33 6.77
C ARG A 9 1.76 -5.07 5.48
N GLU A 10 0.52 -5.06 5.01
CA GLU A 10 0.18 -5.72 3.76
C GLU A 10 0.85 -5.06 2.57
N ILE A 11 0.93 -3.74 2.57
CA ILE A 11 1.65 -3.03 1.51
C ILE A 11 3.12 -3.44 1.51
N ALA A 12 3.74 -3.52 2.68
CA ALA A 12 5.13 -3.93 2.79
C ALA A 12 5.34 -5.35 2.24
N GLU A 13 4.42 -6.26 2.53
CA GLU A 13 4.50 -7.61 2.00
C GLU A 13 4.39 -7.62 0.47
N ILE A 14 3.45 -6.84 -0.08
CA ILE A 14 3.28 -6.74 -1.53
C ILE A 14 4.57 -6.24 -2.18
N LEU A 15 5.17 -5.20 -1.61
CA LEU A 15 6.40 -4.64 -2.16
C LEU A 15 7.57 -5.61 -2.02
N TYR A 16 7.63 -6.33 -0.90
CA TYR A 16 8.72 -7.26 -0.63
C TYR A 16 8.71 -8.42 -1.63
N PHE A 17 7.52 -8.92 -1.96
CA PHE A 17 7.39 -10.08 -2.85
C PHE A 17 7.19 -9.70 -4.31
N ALA A 18 7.14 -8.41 -4.62
CA ALA A 18 6.97 -7.98 -6.01
C ALA A 18 8.25 -8.26 -6.81
N ASP A 19 8.07 -8.86 -7.99
CA ASP A 19 9.19 -9.11 -8.89
C ASP A 19 9.44 -7.93 -9.83
N ASP A 20 8.55 -6.94 -9.80
CA ASP A 20 8.58 -5.86 -10.74
C ASP A 20 8.00 -4.61 -10.09
N TYR A 21 7.94 -3.55 -10.86
CA TYR A 21 7.44 -2.26 -10.43
C TYR A 21 5.98 -2.33 -9.95
N VAL A 22 5.71 -1.76 -8.78
CA VAL A 22 4.36 -1.74 -8.22
C VAL A 22 3.82 -0.31 -8.27
N LYS A 23 2.67 -0.15 -8.91
CA LYS A 23 2.02 1.16 -9.02
C LYS A 23 1.13 1.43 -7.83
N MET A 24 1.07 2.69 -7.41
CA MET A 24 0.32 3.07 -6.21
C MET A 24 -1.18 3.16 -6.45
N LYS A 25 -1.62 3.54 -7.65
CA LYS A 25 -3.05 3.64 -7.93
C LYS A 25 -3.80 2.33 -7.74
N PRO A 26 -3.32 1.21 -8.27
CA PRO A 26 -3.98 -0.07 -8.01
C PRO A 26 -4.01 -0.44 -6.52
N LEU A 27 -2.98 -0.06 -5.77
CA LEU A 27 -2.98 -0.30 -4.33
C LEU A 27 -4.06 0.54 -3.64
N ALA A 28 -4.23 1.78 -4.04
CA ALA A 28 -5.27 2.63 -3.47
C ALA A 28 -6.65 2.03 -3.71
N VAL A 29 -6.90 1.54 -4.91
CA VAL A 29 -8.16 0.88 -5.24
C VAL A 29 -8.34 -0.38 -4.41
N ARG A 30 -7.30 -1.19 -4.31
CA ARG A 30 -7.34 -2.45 -3.57
C ARG A 30 -7.71 -2.23 -2.11
N PHE A 31 -7.14 -1.22 -1.47
CA PHE A 31 -7.39 -0.94 -0.06
C PHE A 31 -8.54 0.04 0.19
N GLY A 32 -9.13 0.58 -0.87
CA GLY A 32 -10.26 1.49 -0.74
C GLY A 32 -9.89 2.82 -0.10
N VAL A 33 -8.70 3.31 -0.36
CA VAL A 33 -8.22 4.58 0.19
C VAL A 33 -7.72 5.49 -0.94
N SER A 34 -7.41 6.74 -0.61
CA SER A 34 -6.93 7.67 -1.61
C SER A 34 -5.48 7.39 -2.00
N TYR A 35 -5.09 7.87 -3.16
CA TYR A 35 -3.70 7.79 -3.61
C TYR A 35 -2.75 8.43 -2.58
N LYS A 36 -3.16 9.56 -2.02
CA LYS A 36 -2.35 10.26 -1.03
C LYS A 36 -2.12 9.39 0.22
N THR A 37 -3.15 8.68 0.64
CA THR A 37 -3.04 7.79 1.80
C THR A 37 -2.03 6.68 1.53
N ILE A 38 -2.10 6.05 0.35
CA ILE A 38 -1.14 5.00 -0.03
C ILE A 38 0.27 5.58 -0.10
N ARG A 39 0.42 6.77 -0.66
CA ARG A 39 1.72 7.41 -0.74
C ARG A 39 2.32 7.64 0.63
N ASN A 40 1.48 8.09 1.58
CA ASN A 40 1.93 8.28 2.96
C ASN A 40 2.32 6.96 3.60
N ASP A 41 1.56 5.89 3.34
CA ASP A 41 1.88 4.57 3.87
C ASP A 41 3.23 4.08 3.36
N VAL A 42 3.48 4.23 2.07
CA VAL A 42 4.74 3.80 1.47
C VAL A 42 5.91 4.62 2.03
N ASP A 43 5.71 5.91 2.18
CA ASP A 43 6.76 6.79 2.72
C ASP A 43 7.08 6.45 4.18
N ALA A 44 6.14 5.86 4.91
CA ALA A 44 6.34 5.48 6.30
C ALA A 44 7.03 4.12 6.47
N LEU A 45 7.20 3.39 5.41
CA LEU A 45 7.81 2.04 5.46
C LEU A 45 9.35 2.06 5.35
#